data_c3294f387aa9914920ee6efd524ac16f
#
_entry.id   c3294f387aa9914920ee6efd524ac16f
#
_cell.length_a   1.000
_cell.length_b   1.000
_cell.length_c   1.000
_cell.angle_alpha   90.00
_cell.angle_beta   90.00
_cell.angle_gamma   90.00
#
_symmetry.space_group_name_H-M   'P 1'
#
loop_
_entity.id
_entity.type
_entity.pdbx_description
1 polymer ?
#
loop_
_entity_poly.entity_id
_entity_poly.type
_entity_poly.pdbx_seq_one_letter_code
_entity_poly.pdbx_strand_id
1 'polypeptide(L)'
;MPKISFIIPTFNESKNLPLLLSDLSLFRDFAEIIVVDCKSKDKTKDISYIYGAKLYNLKEKNRGLQLNFGAKKANNEWFFFIHADSRVNKDFFRQ
;
A
#
# COMPACT_ATOMS: atom_id res chain seq x y z
N MET A 1 4.50 -8.94 -18.49
CA MET A 1 4.43 -9.15 -17.03
C MET A 1 2.99 -9.05 -16.56
N PRO A 2 2.55 -9.92 -15.65
CA PRO A 2 1.23 -9.76 -15.05
C PRO A 2 1.19 -8.46 -14.23
N LYS A 3 0.03 -7.83 -14.21
CA LYS A 3 -0.16 -6.64 -13.38
C LYS A 3 -0.53 -7.06 -11.98
N ILE A 4 -0.05 -6.31 -11.01
CA ILE A 4 -0.23 -6.64 -9.60
C ILE A 4 -0.78 -5.47 -8.82
N SER A 5 -1.30 -5.77 -7.65
CA SER A 5 -1.77 -4.76 -6.70
C SER A 5 -1.04 -4.94 -5.37
N PHE A 6 -0.40 -3.89 -4.89
CA PHE A 6 0.16 -3.87 -3.54
C PHE A 6 -0.90 -3.30 -2.60
N ILE A 7 -1.17 -4.01 -1.52
CA ILE A 7 -2.16 -3.59 -0.53
C ILE A 7 -1.47 -3.36 0.79
N ILE A 8 -1.55 -2.14 1.30
CA ILE A 8 -0.82 -1.69 2.48
C ILE A 8 -1.81 -1.19 3.53
N PRO A 9 -2.01 -1.94 4.62
CA PRO A 9 -2.82 -1.44 5.72
C PRO A 9 -2.00 -0.46 6.54
N THR A 10 -2.58 0.67 6.93
CA THR A 10 -1.87 1.70 7.68
C THR A 10 -2.64 2.17 8.89
N PHE A 11 -1.89 2.57 9.91
CA PHE A 11 -2.37 3.31 11.07
C PHE A 11 -1.16 4.06 11.65
N ASN A 12 -1.13 5.39 11.44
CA ASN A 12 -0.03 6.24 11.93
C ASN A 12 1.34 5.74 11.48
N GLU A 13 1.52 5.63 10.16
CA GLU A 13 2.74 5.08 9.56
C GLU A 13 3.57 6.15 8.83
N SER A 14 3.45 7.42 9.22
CA SER A 14 4.12 8.51 8.50
C SER A 14 5.64 8.39 8.45
N LYS A 15 6.23 7.65 9.38
CA LYS A 15 7.67 7.47 9.46
C LYS A 15 8.19 6.49 8.40
N ASN A 16 7.50 5.37 8.22
CA ASN A 16 7.96 4.28 7.37
C ASN A 16 7.32 4.27 5.99
N LEU A 17 6.09 4.72 5.88
CA LEU A 17 5.35 4.65 4.63
C LEU A 17 6.03 5.35 3.45
N PRO A 18 6.65 6.54 3.61
CA PRO A 18 7.31 7.17 2.48
C PRO A 18 8.43 6.31 1.90
N LEU A 19 9.15 5.59 2.75
CA LEU A 19 10.24 4.72 2.31
C LEU A 19 9.69 3.57 1.47
N LEU A 20 8.63 2.93 1.94
CA LEU A 20 8.02 1.83 1.19
C LEU A 20 7.42 2.33 -0.13
N LEU A 21 6.68 3.43 -0.11
CA LEU A 21 6.07 3.95 -1.33
C LEU A 21 7.12 4.37 -2.35
N SER A 22 8.24 4.91 -1.89
CA SER A 22 9.36 5.22 -2.77
C SER A 22 9.90 3.95 -3.41
N ASP A 23 10.08 2.89 -2.62
CA ASP A 23 10.54 1.60 -3.15
C ASP A 23 9.56 1.06 -4.20
N LEU A 24 8.26 1.10 -3.90
CA LEU A 24 7.24 0.55 -4.79
C LEU A 24 7.07 1.34 -6.08
N SER A 25 7.52 2.60 -6.09
CA SER A 25 7.45 3.42 -7.30
C SER A 25 8.26 2.82 -8.44
N LEU A 26 9.21 1.94 -8.16
CA LEU A 26 9.98 1.22 -9.17
C LEU A 26 9.09 0.32 -10.04
N PHE A 27 7.93 -0.06 -9.55
CA PHE A 27 7.05 -1.01 -10.23
C PHE A 27 5.78 -0.37 -10.76
N ARG A 28 5.71 0.96 -10.82
CA ARG A 28 4.47 1.66 -11.16
C ARG A 28 3.93 1.34 -12.55
N ASP A 29 4.79 0.90 -13.47
CA ASP A 29 4.34 0.58 -14.83
C ASP A 29 3.42 -0.63 -14.88
N PHE A 30 3.50 -1.52 -13.90
CA PHE A 30 2.67 -2.72 -13.89
C PHE A 30 2.03 -3.00 -12.52
N ALA A 31 2.09 -2.04 -11.62
CA ALA A 31 1.54 -2.24 -10.27
C ALA A 31 0.69 -1.06 -9.85
N GLU A 32 -0.45 -1.34 -9.22
CA GLU A 32 -1.18 -0.31 -8.51
C GLU A 32 -0.84 -0.43 -7.02
N ILE A 33 -0.87 0.71 -6.34
CA ILE A 33 -0.57 0.77 -4.91
C ILE A 33 -1.81 1.23 -4.20
N ILE A 34 -2.31 0.41 -3.28
CA ILE A 34 -3.52 0.69 -2.51
C ILE A 34 -3.15 0.80 -1.04
N VAL A 35 -3.43 1.95 -0.45
CA VAL A 35 -3.26 2.16 0.99
C VAL A 35 -4.66 2.15 1.62
N VAL A 36 -4.86 1.29 2.60
CA VAL A 36 -6.12 1.23 3.34
C VAL A 36 -5.82 1.71 4.76
N ASP A 37 -6.17 2.95 5.01
CA ASP A 37 -5.88 3.61 6.28
C ASP A 37 -7.03 3.49 7.27
N CYS A 38 -6.68 3.41 8.55
CA CYS A 38 -7.66 3.38 9.61
C CYS A 38 -7.39 4.51 10.59
N LYS A 39 -7.99 5.67 10.33
CA LYS A 39 -8.02 6.82 11.26
C LYS A 39 -6.64 7.32 11.68
N SER A 40 -5.66 7.32 10.78
CA SER A 40 -4.37 7.93 11.08
C SER A 40 -4.55 9.41 11.40
N LYS A 41 -3.85 9.87 12.43
CA LYS A 41 -3.86 11.27 12.86
C LYS A 41 -2.59 12.00 12.46
N ASP A 42 -1.60 11.27 11.97
CA ASP A 42 -0.37 11.85 11.47
C ASP A 42 -0.50 12.14 9.97
N LYS A 43 0.60 12.26 9.27
CA LYS A 43 0.60 12.59 7.84
C LYS A 43 0.50 11.38 6.91
N THR A 44 0.12 10.21 7.43
CA THR A 44 0.01 8.98 6.64
C THR A 44 -0.85 9.16 5.40
N LYS A 45 -2.03 9.79 5.54
CA LYS A 45 -2.94 9.98 4.40
C LYS A 45 -2.35 10.94 3.38
N ASP A 46 -1.73 12.02 3.83
CA ASP A 46 -1.11 13.00 2.94
C ASP A 46 0.02 12.35 2.14
N ILE A 47 0.82 11.53 2.80
CA ILE A 47 1.93 10.82 2.18
C ILE A 47 1.42 9.88 1.09
N SER A 48 0.35 9.12 1.38
CA SER A 48 -0.26 8.23 0.40
C SER A 48 -0.67 8.99 -0.85
N TYR A 49 -1.31 10.14 -0.66
CA TYR A 49 -1.74 10.97 -1.77
C TYR A 49 -0.55 11.51 -2.58
N ILE A 50 0.47 12.01 -1.89
CA ILE A 50 1.66 12.59 -2.54
C ILE A 50 2.37 11.58 -3.43
N TYR A 51 2.46 10.33 -2.98
CA TYR A 51 3.12 9.28 -3.76
C TYR A 51 2.22 8.63 -4.82
N GLY A 52 0.99 9.12 -4.96
CA GLY A 52 0.09 8.62 -6.00
C GLY A 52 -0.57 7.29 -5.69
N ALA A 53 -0.59 6.87 -4.43
CA ALA A 53 -1.30 5.66 -4.03
C ALA A 53 -2.81 5.92 -4.00
N LYS A 54 -3.58 4.87 -4.26
CA LYS A 54 -5.02 4.93 -4.06
C LYS A 54 -5.28 4.79 -2.57
N LEU A 55 -6.00 5.74 -2.00
CA LEU A 55 -6.21 5.79 -0.55
C LEU A 55 -7.67 5.49 -0.22
N TYR A 56 -7.88 4.54 0.68
CA TYR A 56 -9.19 4.23 1.23
C TYR A 56 -9.13 4.33 2.73
N ASN A 57 -10.23 4.74 3.35
CA ASN A 57 -10.32 4.95 4.79
C ASN A 57 -11.34 4.00 5.39
N LEU A 58 -10.95 3.28 6.43
CA LEU A 58 -11.85 2.45 7.21
C LEU A 58 -11.99 3.03 8.61
N LYS A 59 -13.13 2.77 9.25
CA LYS A 59 -13.40 3.26 10.60
C LYS A 59 -12.83 2.35 11.67
N GLU A 60 -12.64 1.08 11.37
CA GLU A 60 -12.24 0.09 12.35
C GLU A 60 -10.80 -0.34 12.10
N LYS A 61 -9.98 -0.26 13.15
CA LYS A 61 -8.58 -0.67 13.06
C LYS A 61 -8.49 -2.18 13.16
N ASN A 62 -8.50 -2.83 12.04
CA ASN A 62 -8.41 -4.27 11.94
C ASN A 62 -7.65 -4.63 10.66
N ARG A 63 -6.47 -5.20 10.82
CA ARG A 63 -5.61 -5.51 9.67
C ARG A 63 -6.30 -6.43 8.66
N GLY A 64 -7.00 -7.46 9.14
CA GLY A 64 -7.72 -8.36 8.23
C GLY A 64 -8.77 -7.65 7.42
N LEU A 65 -9.55 -6.77 8.05
CA LEU A 65 -10.55 -5.99 7.33
C LEU A 65 -9.90 -5.03 6.33
N GLN A 66 -8.79 -4.41 6.72
CA GLN A 66 -8.08 -3.48 5.82
C GLN A 66 -7.55 -4.22 4.60
N LEU A 67 -6.96 -5.38 4.77
CA LEU A 67 -6.44 -6.19 3.67
C LEU A 67 -7.57 -6.67 2.76
N ASN A 68 -8.66 -7.17 3.34
CA ASN A 68 -9.81 -7.62 2.56
C ASN A 68 -10.43 -6.48 1.76
N PHE A 69 -10.54 -5.32 2.38
CA PHE A 69 -11.10 -4.15 1.70
C PHE A 69 -10.23 -3.76 0.51
N GLY A 70 -8.92 -3.70 0.73
CA GLY A 70 -7.98 -3.38 -0.35
C GLY A 70 -8.05 -4.38 -1.49
N ALA A 71 -8.15 -5.68 -1.16
CA ALA A 71 -8.26 -6.71 -2.18
C ALA A 71 -9.53 -6.55 -3.02
N LYS A 72 -10.63 -6.16 -2.41
CA LYS A 72 -11.88 -5.92 -3.13
C LYS A 72 -11.79 -4.71 -4.07
N LYS A 73 -10.96 -3.74 -3.73
CA LYS A 73 -10.77 -2.53 -4.56
C LYS A 73 -9.71 -2.70 -5.61
N ALA A 74 -8.90 -3.75 -5.53
CA ALA A 74 -7.82 -3.98 -6.47
C ALA A 74 -8.34 -4.30 -7.85
N ASN A 75 -7.69 -3.76 -8.88
CA ASN A 75 -8.07 -3.97 -10.27
C ASN A 75 -7.30 -5.11 -10.92
N ASN A 76 -6.35 -5.71 -10.22
CA ASN A 76 -5.49 -6.74 -10.77
C ASN A 76 -5.73 -8.06 -10.05
N GLU A 77 -5.39 -9.18 -10.73
CA GLU A 77 -5.62 -10.51 -10.18
C GLU A 77 -4.59 -10.91 -9.14
N TRP A 78 -3.40 -10.31 -9.19
CA TRP A 78 -2.30 -10.67 -8.30
C TRP A 78 -2.19 -9.63 -7.20
N PHE A 79 -2.14 -10.07 -5.95
CA PHE A 79 -2.06 -9.19 -4.79
C PHE A 79 -0.79 -9.47 -4.01
N PHE A 80 -0.18 -8.41 -3.48
CA PHE A 80 0.86 -8.52 -2.47
C PHE A 80 0.45 -7.67 -1.28
N PHE A 81 0.32 -8.32 -0.13
CA PHE A 81 0.02 -7.64 1.12
C PHE A 81 1.35 -7.26 1.78
N ILE A 82 1.59 -5.98 1.95
CA ILE A 82 2.87 -5.48 2.47
C ILE A 82 2.61 -4.56 3.66
N HIS A 83 3.37 -4.76 4.72
CA HIS A 83 3.32 -3.87 5.89
C HIS A 83 4.03 -2.57 5.58
N ALA A 84 3.55 -1.46 6.17
CA ALA A 84 4.09 -0.14 5.90
C ALA A 84 5.57 0.02 6.28
N ASP A 85 6.07 -0.78 7.23
CA ASP A 85 7.47 -0.75 7.65
C ASP A 85 8.39 -1.66 6.84
N SER A 86 7.87 -2.30 5.80
CA SER A 86 8.65 -3.16 4.92
C SER A 86 9.47 -2.33 3.93
N ARG A 87 10.52 -2.94 3.38
CA ARG A 87 11.33 -2.34 2.32
C ARG A 87 11.38 -3.31 1.14
N VAL A 88 11.39 -2.76 -0.05
CA VAL A 88 11.38 -3.54 -1.29
C VAL A 88 12.45 -2.98 -2.21
N ASN A 89 13.18 -3.86 -2.92
CA ASN A 89 14.16 -3.40 -3.89
C ASN A 89 13.80 -3.92 -5.29
N LYS A 90 14.59 -3.52 -6.27
CA LYS A 90 14.35 -3.86 -7.67
C LYS A 90 14.35 -5.36 -7.95
N ASP A 91 14.92 -6.16 -7.07
CA ASP A 91 15.02 -7.61 -7.25
C ASP A 91 13.86 -8.36 -6.62
N PHE A 92 12.86 -7.64 -6.09
CA PHE A 92 11.72 -8.23 -5.37
C PHE A 92 11.05 -9.37 -6.15
N PHE A 93 10.90 -9.22 -7.46
CA PHE A 93 10.20 -10.20 -8.29
C PHE A 93 11.12 -11.24 -8.93
N ARG A 94 12.39 -11.24 -8.62
CA ARG A 94 13.35 -12.19 -9.18
C ARG A 94 13.52 -13.47 -8.37
N GLN A 95 12.88 -13.54 -7.23
CA GLN A 95 13.03 -14.67 -6.32
C GLN A 95 12.12 -15.83 -6.70
#